data_70526247998cd25d8464da894356d712
#
_entry.id   70526247998cd25d8464da894356d712
#
_cell.length_a   1.000
_cell.length_b   1.000
_cell.length_c   1.000
_cell.angle_alpha   90.00
_cell.angle_beta   90.00
_cell.angle_gamma   90.00
#
_symmetry.space_group_name_H-M   'P 1'
#
loop_
_entity.id
_entity.type
_entity.pdbx_description
1 polymer ?
#
loop_
_entity_poly.entity_id
_entity_poly.type
_entity_poly.pdbx_seq_one_letter_code
_entity_poly.pdbx_strand_id
1 'polypeptide(L)'
;PAGFVSEPFDFRVDGVTSISCDTHKYGFAPKGSSIVMYHTEALRRYQYYVSTDWVGGVYASPTLAGSRAGALIAGAWAAMTSLGRDGYIQSCREIVGAAKEIEKRVRAEIPELVILGKPLVSVLAFASAGNVNIYDVGDQMSRRGWHLNALSGDMPAFHIACTRLTVPVVDRFVHDLKESVAASRSRPSKSGAMATV
;
A
#
# COMPACT_ATOMS: atom_id res chain seq x y z
N PRO A 1 5.77 -16.27 -4.14
CA PRO A 1 6.62 -17.16 -3.32
C PRO A 1 6.08 -17.37 -1.90
N ALA A 2 5.44 -16.37 -1.27
CA ALA A 2 4.90 -16.49 0.09
C ALA A 2 3.59 -17.30 0.18
N GLY A 3 2.92 -17.59 -0.92
CA GLY A 3 1.74 -18.44 -0.99
C GLY A 3 0.38 -17.79 -0.68
N PHE A 4 0.33 -16.46 -0.47
CA PHE A 4 -0.93 -15.78 -0.15
C PHE A 4 -1.78 -15.44 -1.37
N VAL A 5 -1.18 -15.28 -2.53
CA VAL A 5 -1.84 -14.92 -3.79
C VAL A 5 -1.61 -16.03 -4.78
N SER A 6 -2.69 -16.66 -5.22
CA SER A 6 -2.68 -17.74 -6.23
C SER A 6 -2.88 -17.19 -7.65
N GLU A 7 -3.64 -16.09 -7.78
CA GLU A 7 -3.93 -15.46 -9.05
C GLU A 7 -2.68 -14.71 -9.57
N PRO A 8 -2.32 -14.86 -10.85
CA PRO A 8 -1.21 -14.11 -11.43
C PRO A 8 -1.58 -12.62 -11.51
N PHE A 9 -0.59 -11.75 -11.23
CA PHE A 9 -0.72 -10.29 -11.32
C PHE A 9 0.49 -9.63 -11.98
N ASP A 10 1.26 -10.41 -12.72
CA ASP A 10 2.50 -10.02 -13.38
C ASP A 10 2.45 -10.33 -14.89
N PHE A 11 3.58 -10.41 -15.54
CA PHE A 11 3.69 -10.70 -16.98
C PHE A 11 3.11 -12.06 -17.42
N ARG A 12 2.62 -12.89 -16.52
CA ARG A 12 1.86 -14.11 -16.86
C ARG A 12 0.41 -13.81 -17.22
N VAL A 13 -0.06 -12.59 -16.96
CA VAL A 13 -1.40 -12.15 -17.38
C VAL A 13 -1.29 -11.60 -18.78
N ASP A 14 -2.11 -12.14 -19.70
CA ASP A 14 -2.17 -11.69 -21.08
C ASP A 14 -2.51 -10.20 -21.18
N GLY A 15 -1.79 -9.48 -22.02
CA GLY A 15 -1.97 -8.04 -22.22
C GLY A 15 -1.18 -7.16 -21.25
N VAL A 16 -0.54 -7.70 -20.21
CA VAL A 16 0.36 -6.93 -19.34
C VAL A 16 1.66 -6.64 -20.09
N THR A 17 1.87 -5.38 -20.43
CA THR A 17 3.03 -4.92 -21.20
C THR A 17 4.13 -4.30 -20.36
N SER A 18 3.75 -3.71 -19.21
CA SER A 18 4.70 -3.10 -18.27
C SER A 18 4.20 -3.23 -16.83
N ILE A 19 5.15 -3.23 -15.90
CA ILE A 19 4.90 -3.24 -14.44
C ILE A 19 5.80 -2.20 -13.81
N SER A 20 5.25 -1.37 -12.94
CA SER A 20 6.02 -0.47 -12.10
C SER A 20 5.93 -0.86 -10.63
N CYS A 21 7.02 -0.67 -9.89
CA CYS A 21 7.03 -0.88 -8.45
C CYS A 21 7.96 0.11 -7.74
N ASP A 22 7.58 0.50 -6.54
CA ASP A 22 8.35 1.40 -5.70
C ASP A 22 9.27 0.63 -4.77
N THR A 23 10.56 0.82 -4.94
CA THR A 23 11.57 0.18 -4.10
C THR A 23 11.53 0.66 -2.65
N HIS A 24 11.02 1.88 -2.42
CA HIS A 24 10.90 2.52 -1.10
C HIS A 24 9.62 2.19 -0.32
N LYS A 25 8.76 1.30 -0.85
CA LYS A 25 7.60 0.78 -0.13
C LYS A 25 7.97 -0.57 0.51
N TYR A 26 7.42 -1.65 0.01
CA TYR A 26 7.76 -3.00 0.51
C TYR A 26 9.13 -3.53 0.04
N GLY A 27 9.87 -2.75 -0.74
CA GLY A 27 11.28 -2.99 -1.03
C GLY A 27 12.24 -2.46 0.05
N PHE A 28 11.74 -1.71 1.05
CA PHE A 28 12.49 -1.16 2.20
C PHE A 28 13.69 -0.29 1.85
N ALA A 29 13.73 0.23 0.62
CA ALA A 29 14.77 1.13 0.15
C ALA A 29 14.48 2.60 0.53
N PRO A 30 15.48 3.50 0.46
CA PRO A 30 15.25 4.94 0.59
C PRO A 30 14.28 5.47 -0.47
N LYS A 31 13.51 6.51 -0.12
CA LYS A 31 12.61 7.19 -1.06
C LYS A 31 13.38 7.83 -2.22
N GLY A 32 12.77 7.87 -3.40
CA GLY A 32 13.27 8.58 -4.57
C GLY A 32 13.70 7.68 -5.72
N SER A 33 13.48 6.37 -5.62
CA SER A 33 13.64 5.45 -6.75
C SER A 33 12.38 4.60 -6.96
N SER A 34 12.12 4.29 -8.23
CA SER A 34 11.07 3.41 -8.67
C SER A 34 11.59 2.59 -9.86
N ILE A 35 11.01 1.43 -10.08
CA ILE A 35 11.38 0.53 -11.17
C ILE A 35 10.21 0.43 -12.13
N VAL A 36 10.49 0.49 -13.43
CA VAL A 36 9.58 0.06 -14.48
C VAL A 36 10.21 -1.12 -15.22
N MET A 37 9.43 -2.14 -15.44
CA MET A 37 9.81 -3.34 -16.17
C MET A 37 8.89 -3.49 -17.37
N TYR A 38 9.42 -4.00 -18.48
CA TYR A 38 8.67 -4.27 -19.70
C TYR A 38 8.68 -5.76 -19.99
N HIS A 39 7.57 -6.25 -20.55
CA HIS A 39 7.44 -7.67 -20.91
C HIS A 39 8.50 -8.08 -21.97
N THR A 40 8.83 -7.20 -22.91
CA THR A 40 9.83 -7.45 -23.95
C THR A 40 10.76 -6.27 -24.13
N GLU A 41 11.95 -6.53 -24.69
CA GLU A 41 12.90 -5.49 -25.09
C GLU A 41 12.31 -4.57 -26.17
N ALA A 42 11.52 -5.11 -27.08
CA ALA A 42 10.85 -4.33 -28.12
C ALA A 42 9.93 -3.26 -27.52
N LEU A 43 9.17 -3.60 -26.48
CA LEU A 43 8.33 -2.63 -25.77
C LEU A 43 9.20 -1.61 -25.02
N ARG A 44 10.28 -2.04 -24.38
CA ARG A 44 11.19 -1.13 -23.66
C ARG A 44 11.79 -0.06 -24.56
N ARG A 45 12.03 -0.34 -25.83
CA ARG A 45 12.59 0.65 -26.79
C ARG A 45 11.75 1.92 -26.89
N TYR A 46 10.44 1.83 -26.74
CA TYR A 46 9.55 3.00 -26.80
C TYR A 46 9.67 3.94 -25.59
N GLN A 47 10.39 3.55 -24.55
CA GLN A 47 10.71 4.42 -23.41
C GLN A 47 11.75 5.49 -23.80
N TYR A 48 12.61 5.20 -24.76
CA TYR A 48 13.70 6.10 -25.14
C TYR A 48 13.17 7.24 -25.99
N TYR A 49 13.47 8.47 -25.59
CA TYR A 49 13.33 9.64 -26.43
C TYR A 49 14.63 9.88 -27.19
N VAL A 50 14.55 10.07 -28.49
CA VAL A 50 15.71 10.37 -29.35
C VAL A 50 15.36 11.56 -30.23
N SER A 51 16.20 12.59 -30.24
CA SER A 51 16.10 13.72 -31.12
C SER A 51 17.39 13.87 -31.93
N THR A 52 17.26 14.00 -33.26
CA THR A 52 18.37 14.28 -34.18
C THR A 52 18.40 15.73 -34.63
N ASP A 53 17.37 16.52 -34.32
CA ASP A 53 17.18 17.91 -34.81
C ASP A 53 17.56 18.95 -33.76
N TRP A 54 18.11 18.55 -32.61
CA TRP A 54 18.56 19.49 -31.60
C TRP A 54 19.90 20.12 -31.97
N VAL A 55 20.02 21.44 -31.76
CA VAL A 55 21.23 22.21 -32.11
C VAL A 55 22.52 21.72 -31.40
N GLY A 56 22.40 21.01 -30.28
CA GLY A 56 23.52 20.39 -29.56
C GLY A 56 23.94 19.02 -30.11
N GLY A 57 23.34 18.55 -31.21
CA GLY A 57 23.59 17.24 -31.81
C GLY A 57 22.54 16.19 -31.44
N VAL A 58 22.89 14.92 -31.55
CA VAL A 58 21.98 13.83 -31.19
C VAL A 58 21.78 13.77 -29.68
N TYR A 59 20.52 13.86 -29.25
CA TYR A 59 20.14 13.69 -27.85
C TYR A 59 19.34 12.42 -27.66
N ALA A 60 19.69 11.63 -26.66
CA ALA A 60 18.94 10.43 -26.27
C ALA A 60 18.78 10.37 -24.76
N SER A 61 17.57 10.08 -24.30
CA SER A 61 17.26 9.92 -22.88
C SER A 61 16.34 8.71 -22.66
N PRO A 62 16.65 7.82 -21.70
CA PRO A 62 15.80 6.66 -21.39
C PRO A 62 14.60 7.01 -20.54
N THR A 63 14.53 8.23 -19.99
CA THR A 63 13.46 8.64 -19.03
C THR A 63 13.26 10.14 -19.07
N LEU A 64 12.11 10.61 -18.55
CA LEU A 64 11.79 12.03 -18.46
C LEU A 64 12.79 12.81 -17.60
N ALA A 65 13.17 12.28 -16.45
CA ALA A 65 14.22 12.86 -15.62
C ALA A 65 15.61 12.50 -16.20
N GLY A 66 16.52 13.47 -16.26
CA GLY A 66 17.89 13.25 -16.72
C GLY A 66 18.73 12.50 -15.68
N SER A 67 19.76 13.19 -15.14
CA SER A 67 20.64 12.60 -14.11
C SER A 67 19.91 12.28 -12.81
N ARG A 68 20.30 11.20 -12.16
CA ARG A 68 19.75 10.75 -10.88
C ARG A 68 20.85 10.55 -9.86
N ALA A 69 20.51 10.73 -8.56
CA ALA A 69 21.42 10.44 -7.47
C ALA A 69 21.70 8.94 -7.38
N GLY A 70 22.93 8.53 -7.62
CA GLY A 70 23.36 7.13 -7.52
C GLY A 70 23.20 6.55 -6.10
N ALA A 71 23.20 7.39 -5.07
CA ALA A 71 22.96 6.98 -3.68
C ALA A 71 21.62 6.25 -3.49
N LEU A 72 20.56 6.66 -4.20
CA LEU A 72 19.26 6.00 -4.11
C LEU A 72 19.27 4.61 -4.76
N ILE A 73 20.00 4.48 -5.86
CA ILE A 73 20.20 3.19 -6.55
C ILE A 73 21.03 2.26 -5.66
N ALA A 74 22.13 2.76 -5.08
CA ALA A 74 22.98 2.01 -4.15
C ALA A 74 22.18 1.60 -2.89
N GLY A 75 21.33 2.49 -2.35
CA GLY A 75 20.46 2.20 -1.23
C GLY A 75 19.44 1.10 -1.52
N ALA A 76 18.85 1.10 -2.72
CA ALA A 76 17.94 0.04 -3.16
C ALA A 76 18.69 -1.30 -3.30
N TRP A 77 19.88 -1.29 -3.91
CA TRP A 77 20.74 -2.46 -4.01
C TRP A 77 21.14 -3.01 -2.64
N ALA A 78 21.56 -2.14 -1.72
CA ALA A 78 21.94 -2.53 -0.36
C ALA A 78 20.79 -3.17 0.40
N ALA A 79 19.59 -2.58 0.34
CA ALA A 79 18.39 -3.13 0.98
C ALA A 79 18.05 -4.53 0.40
N MET A 80 18.08 -4.68 -0.92
CA MET A 80 17.77 -5.94 -1.58
C MET A 80 18.81 -7.02 -1.28
N THR A 81 20.07 -6.66 -1.27
CA THR A 81 21.18 -7.61 -0.99
C THR A 81 21.19 -8.01 0.49
N SER A 82 20.97 -7.07 1.40
CA SER A 82 20.96 -7.32 2.85
C SER A 82 19.80 -8.21 3.28
N LEU A 83 18.60 -7.99 2.77
CA LEU A 83 17.43 -8.82 3.09
C LEU A 83 17.43 -10.15 2.35
N GLY A 84 17.88 -10.13 1.11
CA GLY A 84 17.82 -11.27 0.23
C GLY A 84 16.39 -11.77 0.00
N ARG A 85 16.26 -12.80 -0.80
CA ARG A 85 14.97 -13.41 -1.14
C ARG A 85 14.21 -13.89 0.09
N ASP A 86 14.90 -14.55 1.01
CA ASP A 86 14.26 -15.17 2.17
C ASP A 86 13.77 -14.13 3.18
N GLY A 87 14.53 -13.03 3.37
CA GLY A 87 14.12 -11.91 4.20
C GLY A 87 12.86 -11.22 3.65
N TYR A 88 12.73 -11.05 2.34
CA TYR A 88 11.51 -10.53 1.72
C TYR A 88 10.33 -11.49 1.85
N ILE A 89 10.54 -12.81 1.65
CA ILE A 89 9.48 -13.80 1.84
C ILE A 89 8.98 -13.81 3.28
N GLN A 90 9.91 -13.77 4.25
CA GLN A 90 9.56 -13.72 5.67
C GLN A 90 8.78 -12.44 6.00
N SER A 91 9.26 -11.26 5.58
CA SER A 91 8.55 -9.99 5.78
C SER A 91 7.15 -10.01 5.15
N CYS A 92 7.02 -10.58 3.95
CA CYS A 92 5.72 -10.73 3.29
C CYS A 92 4.77 -11.60 4.11
N ARG A 93 5.23 -12.74 4.63
CA ARG A 93 4.43 -13.64 5.47
C ARG A 93 3.94 -12.94 6.73
N GLU A 94 4.82 -12.22 7.42
CA GLU A 94 4.48 -11.50 8.63
C GLU A 94 3.46 -10.39 8.37
N ILE A 95 3.69 -9.56 7.36
CA ILE A 95 2.84 -8.42 7.02
C ILE A 95 1.46 -8.86 6.54
N VAL A 96 1.41 -9.80 5.61
CA VAL A 96 0.13 -10.30 5.06
C VAL A 96 -0.58 -11.14 6.11
N GLY A 97 0.15 -11.91 6.93
CA GLY A 97 -0.41 -12.62 8.08
C GLY A 97 -1.10 -11.69 9.06
N ALA A 98 -0.46 -10.57 9.42
CA ALA A 98 -1.07 -9.54 10.27
C ALA A 98 -2.35 -8.93 9.64
N ALA A 99 -2.32 -8.61 8.34
CA ALA A 99 -3.50 -8.11 7.65
C ALA A 99 -4.64 -9.14 7.65
N LYS A 100 -4.35 -10.41 7.39
CA LYS A 100 -5.36 -11.48 7.42
C LYS A 100 -5.93 -11.73 8.81
N GLU A 101 -5.11 -11.63 9.84
CA GLU A 101 -5.60 -11.73 11.22
C GLU A 101 -6.50 -10.55 11.59
N ILE A 102 -6.14 -9.31 11.22
CA ILE A 102 -7.02 -8.14 11.38
C ILE A 102 -8.33 -8.36 10.62
N GLU A 103 -8.27 -8.76 9.34
CA GLU A 103 -9.46 -9.05 8.54
C GLU A 103 -10.40 -10.05 9.22
N LYS A 104 -9.84 -11.18 9.65
CA LYS A 104 -10.58 -12.25 10.33
C LYS A 104 -11.27 -11.75 11.58
N ARG A 105 -10.54 -11.05 12.43
CA ARG A 105 -11.06 -10.55 13.71
C ARG A 105 -12.08 -9.44 13.55
N VAL A 106 -11.87 -8.51 12.63
CA VAL A 106 -12.85 -7.46 12.36
C VAL A 106 -14.17 -8.07 11.87
N ARG A 107 -14.13 -9.03 10.96
CA ARG A 107 -15.32 -9.73 10.49
C ARG A 107 -16.05 -10.50 11.60
N ALA A 108 -15.32 -11.03 12.57
CA ALA A 108 -15.90 -11.83 13.67
C ALA A 108 -16.36 -10.98 14.86
N GLU A 109 -15.65 -9.89 15.18
CA GLU A 109 -15.81 -9.18 16.44
C GLU A 109 -16.45 -7.78 16.29
N ILE A 110 -16.50 -7.20 15.08
CA ILE A 110 -16.95 -5.82 14.85
C ILE A 110 -17.98 -5.77 13.70
N PRO A 111 -19.21 -6.24 13.96
CA PRO A 111 -20.25 -6.34 12.92
C PRO A 111 -20.70 -4.98 12.37
N GLU A 112 -20.38 -3.88 13.05
CA GLU A 112 -20.64 -2.51 12.58
C GLU A 112 -19.75 -2.07 11.42
N LEU A 113 -18.68 -2.82 11.14
CA LEU A 113 -17.76 -2.54 10.05
C LEU A 113 -17.84 -3.59 8.96
N VAL A 114 -17.68 -3.14 7.73
CA VAL A 114 -17.46 -4.01 6.57
C VAL A 114 -16.06 -3.77 6.01
N ILE A 115 -15.39 -4.85 5.62
CA ILE A 115 -14.13 -4.77 4.89
C ILE A 115 -14.45 -4.73 3.40
N LEU A 116 -14.01 -3.67 2.73
CA LEU A 116 -14.28 -3.45 1.31
C LEU A 116 -13.52 -4.43 0.44
N GLY A 117 -14.22 -5.00 -0.52
CA GLY A 117 -13.65 -5.89 -1.52
C GLY A 117 -13.10 -7.21 -0.94
N LYS A 118 -12.12 -7.77 -1.65
CA LYS A 118 -11.40 -8.99 -1.28
C LYS A 118 -9.91 -8.66 -1.12
N PRO A 119 -9.48 -8.22 0.07
CA PRO A 119 -8.07 -7.89 0.28
C PRO A 119 -7.16 -9.09 0.05
N LEU A 120 -6.26 -9.01 -0.92
CA LEU A 120 -5.36 -10.11 -1.25
C LEU A 120 -4.08 -10.08 -0.42
N VAL A 121 -3.64 -8.88 -0.02
CA VAL A 121 -2.35 -8.68 0.64
C VAL A 121 -2.48 -7.76 1.86
N SER A 122 -1.81 -6.63 1.91
CA SER A 122 -1.51 -5.87 3.12
C SER A 122 -2.39 -4.64 3.36
N VAL A 123 -3.30 -4.31 2.43
CA VAL A 123 -4.18 -3.14 2.55
C VAL A 123 -5.59 -3.58 2.91
N LEU A 124 -6.14 -2.99 3.97
CA LEU A 124 -7.50 -3.23 4.42
C LEU A 124 -8.26 -1.90 4.46
N ALA A 125 -9.40 -1.85 3.79
CA ALA A 125 -10.30 -0.70 3.83
C ALA A 125 -11.57 -1.07 4.61
N PHE A 126 -11.98 -0.17 5.50
CA PHE A 126 -13.12 -0.34 6.40
C PHE A 126 -14.17 0.71 6.10
N ALA A 127 -15.42 0.26 5.94
CA ALA A 127 -16.59 1.11 5.82
C ALA A 127 -17.59 0.77 6.90
N SER A 128 -18.58 1.64 7.12
CA SER A 128 -19.69 1.38 8.04
C SER A 128 -20.68 0.40 7.44
N ALA A 129 -21.18 -0.51 8.27
CA ALA A 129 -22.35 -1.34 7.95
C ALA A 129 -23.70 -0.57 8.10
N GLY A 130 -23.65 0.75 8.30
CA GLY A 130 -24.82 1.64 8.39
C GLY A 130 -25.09 2.23 9.78
N ASN A 131 -24.41 1.78 10.82
CA ASN A 131 -24.75 2.11 12.21
C ASN A 131 -23.78 3.10 12.88
N VAL A 132 -22.68 3.45 12.23
CA VAL A 132 -21.63 4.33 12.78
C VAL A 132 -21.14 5.31 11.71
N ASN A 133 -20.69 6.48 12.14
CA ASN A 133 -19.94 7.37 11.25
C ASN A 133 -18.50 6.89 11.15
N ILE A 134 -18.10 6.42 9.97
CA ILE A 134 -16.80 5.80 9.75
C ILE A 134 -15.64 6.78 9.96
N TYR A 135 -15.83 8.06 9.64
CA TYR A 135 -14.81 9.09 9.86
C TYR A 135 -14.65 9.44 11.34
N ASP A 136 -15.75 9.38 12.13
CA ASP A 136 -15.64 9.51 13.59
C ASP A 136 -14.88 8.34 14.21
N VAL A 137 -15.11 7.12 13.72
CA VAL A 137 -14.31 5.95 14.12
C VAL A 137 -12.82 6.19 13.80
N GLY A 138 -12.51 6.70 12.60
CA GLY A 138 -11.14 7.05 12.21
C GLY A 138 -10.51 8.12 13.10
N ASP A 139 -11.27 9.15 13.49
CA ASP A 139 -10.81 10.18 14.44
C ASP A 139 -10.54 9.60 15.83
N GLN A 140 -11.41 8.69 16.32
CA GLN A 140 -11.17 7.99 17.58
C GLN A 140 -9.90 7.13 17.53
N MET A 141 -9.63 6.47 16.41
CA MET A 141 -8.39 5.73 16.18
C MET A 141 -7.18 6.68 16.17
N SER A 142 -7.29 7.83 15.52
CA SER A 142 -6.21 8.85 15.49
C SER A 142 -5.86 9.36 16.89
N ARG A 143 -6.86 9.57 17.74
CA ARG A 143 -6.65 9.94 19.16
C ARG A 143 -5.92 8.86 19.98
N ARG A 144 -5.99 7.59 19.54
CA ARG A 144 -5.26 6.46 20.13
C ARG A 144 -3.87 6.25 19.51
N GLY A 145 -3.47 7.17 18.59
CA GLY A 145 -2.15 7.16 17.96
C GLY A 145 -2.07 6.32 16.67
N TRP A 146 -3.19 5.93 16.09
CA TRP A 146 -3.20 5.25 14.80
C TRP A 146 -3.23 6.23 13.65
N HIS A 147 -2.41 5.99 12.64
CA HIS A 147 -2.42 6.76 11.40
C HIS A 147 -3.17 5.98 10.31
N LEU A 148 -4.35 6.47 9.97
CA LEU A 148 -5.23 5.87 8.97
C LEU A 148 -5.50 6.89 7.86
N ASN A 149 -5.79 6.41 6.66
CA ASN A 149 -6.05 7.28 5.52
C ASN A 149 -7.54 7.22 5.18
N ALA A 150 -8.18 8.39 5.14
CA ALA A 150 -9.56 8.50 4.70
C ALA A 150 -9.69 8.18 3.21
N LEU A 151 -10.81 7.59 2.85
CA LEU A 151 -11.26 7.39 1.48
C LEU A 151 -12.54 8.16 1.30
N SER A 152 -12.55 9.06 0.31
CA SER A 152 -13.73 9.82 -0.12
C SER A 152 -14.39 9.12 -1.32
N GLY A 153 -15.66 9.38 -1.55
CA GLY A 153 -16.42 8.81 -2.66
C GLY A 153 -17.82 8.40 -2.23
N ASP A 154 -18.48 7.60 -3.04
CA ASP A 154 -19.85 7.13 -2.78
C ASP A 154 -19.99 6.29 -1.51
N MET A 155 -18.90 5.66 -1.09
CA MET A 155 -18.84 4.88 0.14
C MET A 155 -17.73 5.42 1.06
N PRO A 156 -18.07 6.24 2.06
CA PRO A 156 -17.12 6.71 3.06
C PRO A 156 -16.39 5.56 3.75
N ALA A 157 -15.07 5.64 3.81
CA ALA A 157 -14.22 4.59 4.38
C ALA A 157 -12.90 5.16 4.89
N PHE A 158 -12.13 4.36 5.60
CA PHE A 158 -10.71 4.58 5.81
C PHE A 158 -9.92 3.29 5.57
N HIS A 159 -8.63 3.40 5.33
CA HIS A 159 -7.79 2.21 5.14
C HIS A 159 -6.51 2.25 5.96
N ILE A 160 -5.99 1.05 6.21
CA ILE A 160 -4.64 0.83 6.73
C ILE A 160 -3.83 0.04 5.71
N ALA A 161 -2.58 0.45 5.52
CA ALA A 161 -1.57 -0.38 4.86
C ALA A 161 -0.71 -1.04 5.95
N CYS A 162 -0.89 -2.35 6.12
CA CYS A 162 -0.12 -3.11 7.11
C CYS A 162 1.35 -3.16 6.70
N THR A 163 2.23 -2.99 7.68
CA THR A 163 3.68 -3.01 7.53
C THR A 163 4.29 -3.91 8.61
N ARG A 164 5.61 -4.04 8.64
CA ARG A 164 6.30 -4.74 9.74
C ARG A 164 6.00 -4.15 11.11
N LEU A 165 5.73 -2.85 11.18
CA LEU A 165 5.34 -2.17 12.43
C LEU A 165 3.94 -2.57 12.90
N THR A 166 3.08 -3.04 12.00
CA THR A 166 1.74 -3.51 12.34
C THR A 166 1.77 -4.89 13.01
N VAL A 167 2.74 -5.73 12.65
CA VAL A 167 2.83 -7.12 13.13
C VAL A 167 2.75 -7.26 14.65
N PRO A 168 3.55 -6.55 15.46
CA PRO A 168 3.53 -6.70 16.93
C PRO A 168 2.33 -6.04 17.60
N VAL A 169 1.49 -5.30 16.88
CA VAL A 169 0.42 -4.48 17.46
C VAL A 169 -0.98 -4.84 16.96
N VAL A 170 -1.14 -6.00 16.31
CA VAL A 170 -2.43 -6.47 15.77
C VAL A 170 -3.50 -6.53 16.86
N ASP A 171 -3.20 -7.08 18.02
CA ASP A 171 -4.16 -7.19 19.13
C ASP A 171 -4.61 -5.82 19.60
N ARG A 172 -3.68 -4.91 19.79
CA ARG A 172 -3.97 -3.52 20.17
C ARG A 172 -4.80 -2.82 19.10
N PHE A 173 -4.46 -3.00 17.83
CA PHE A 173 -5.20 -2.40 16.72
C PHE A 173 -6.68 -2.81 16.74
N VAL A 174 -6.95 -4.10 16.83
CA VAL A 174 -8.33 -4.63 16.83
C VAL A 174 -9.09 -4.18 18.10
N HIS A 175 -8.43 -4.20 19.25
CA HIS A 175 -9.00 -3.70 20.49
C HIS A 175 -9.38 -2.22 20.36
N ASP A 176 -8.46 -1.37 19.95
CA ASP A 176 -8.66 0.08 19.80
C ASP A 176 -9.73 0.40 18.75
N LEU A 177 -9.81 -0.40 17.68
CA LEU A 177 -10.84 -0.26 16.65
C LEU A 177 -12.24 -0.56 17.23
N LYS A 178 -12.37 -1.62 18.00
CA LYS A 178 -13.60 -2.01 18.68
C LYS A 178 -14.09 -0.93 19.67
N GLU A 179 -13.19 -0.42 20.48
CA GLU A 179 -13.47 0.68 21.40
C GLU A 179 -13.84 1.98 20.65
N SER A 180 -13.21 2.25 19.51
CA SER A 180 -13.51 3.42 18.68
C SER A 180 -14.90 3.35 18.06
N VAL A 181 -15.31 2.16 17.61
CA VAL A 181 -16.68 1.91 17.12
C VAL A 181 -17.70 2.10 18.24
N ALA A 182 -17.46 1.56 19.43
CA ALA A 182 -18.34 1.72 20.59
C ALA A 182 -18.48 3.20 20.99
N ALA A 183 -17.39 3.96 21.00
CA ALA A 183 -17.38 5.39 21.29
C ALA A 183 -18.17 6.21 20.24
N SER A 184 -18.02 5.88 18.95
CA SER A 184 -18.75 6.54 17.86
C SER A 184 -20.26 6.29 17.94
N ARG A 185 -20.70 5.13 18.41
CA ARG A 185 -22.13 4.82 18.64
C ARG A 185 -22.74 5.64 19.78
N SER A 186 -22.00 5.80 20.87
CA SER A 186 -22.50 6.48 22.07
C SER A 186 -22.50 8.00 21.95
N ARG A 187 -21.68 8.58 21.09
CA ARG A 187 -21.56 10.04 20.87
C ARG A 187 -21.31 10.32 19.38
N PRO A 188 -22.32 10.16 18.51
CA PRO A 188 -22.13 10.38 17.08
C PRO A 188 -21.75 11.85 16.82
N SER A 189 -20.60 12.07 16.27
CA SER A 189 -20.20 13.38 15.75
C SER A 189 -20.82 13.58 14.36
N LYS A 190 -21.24 14.81 14.05
CA LYS A 190 -21.87 15.12 12.76
C LYS A 190 -20.88 15.22 11.60
N SER A 191 -19.58 15.38 11.90
CA SER A 191 -18.50 15.40 10.91
C SER A 191 -17.21 14.97 11.59
N GLY A 192 -16.62 13.87 11.15
CA GLY A 192 -15.24 13.52 11.54
C GLY A 192 -14.24 14.45 10.83
N ALA A 193 -13.14 14.81 11.49
CA ALA A 193 -12.09 15.64 10.89
C ALA A 193 -11.47 14.96 9.65
N MET A 194 -11.48 13.64 9.59
CA MET A 194 -11.10 12.87 8.39
C MET A 194 -11.98 13.14 7.16
N ALA A 195 -13.19 13.70 7.33
CA ALA A 195 -14.07 14.02 6.21
C ALA A 195 -13.65 15.27 5.40
N THR A 196 -12.67 16.02 5.90
CA THR A 196 -12.21 17.29 5.31
C THR A 196 -10.88 17.18 4.55
N VAL A 197 -10.42 15.98 4.24
CA VAL A 197 -9.17 15.73 3.48
C VAL A 197 -9.49 15.44 2.02
#